data_217e6440ede328f9b9c5639aec5b59d1
#
_entry.id   217e6440ede328f9b9c5639aec5b59d1
#
_cell.length_a   1.000
_cell.length_b   1.000
_cell.length_c   1.000
_cell.angle_alpha   90.00
_cell.angle_beta   90.00
_cell.angle_gamma   90.00
#
_symmetry.space_group_name_H-M   'P 1'
#
loop_
_entity.id
_entity.type
_entity.pdbx_description
1 polymer ?
#
loop_
_entity_poly.entity_id
_entity_poly.type
_entity_poly.pdbx_seq_one_letter_code
_entity_poly.pdbx_strand_id
1 'polypeptide(L)'
;STASGISKVNGREIKNYTIEDGLTSNEVRNIFHDHKGKHWFSLGAYPGKGLDILVDSQFIHLDEKDGLPSGFIQGMEEDRDGNVWLGSWGGGVSKYDGKTFTNYSVQHGLVHTDVSSTNHSIDGYIWLGTWGGLSRFDGTQFVNFTTKHGLGDNMIYKVISDRLGNLFIATILQGFSIYEGAGIEWFLAEDGFLDYQPSSLSCDYNGNVWYGSRGGGLRRLSKDGLVQYTTTQGLLQNNIIHIHPTPSGTILFSYELPAFSSFDGENLTSYSTAQGLTHTFINCILKDTEERVWLGSYSGITCLDSLSCTTYSYAQGLPDSTVTKVIE
;
A
#
# COMPACT_ATOMS: atom_id res chain seq x y z
N SER A 1 -9.33 1.30 8.48
CA SER A 1 -10.56 0.70 7.95
C SER A 1 -10.75 -0.71 8.49
N THR A 2 -11.99 -1.12 8.54
CA THR A 2 -12.42 -2.46 8.95
C THR A 2 -13.36 -3.05 7.90
N ALA A 3 -13.74 -4.32 8.05
CA ALA A 3 -14.77 -4.92 7.20
C ALA A 3 -16.20 -4.37 7.47
N SER A 4 -16.39 -3.61 8.55
CA SER A 4 -17.67 -3.03 8.97
C SER A 4 -17.67 -1.50 9.03
N GLY A 5 -16.75 -0.84 8.30
CA GLY A 5 -16.70 0.62 8.19
C GLY A 5 -15.33 1.22 8.47
N ILE A 6 -15.32 2.48 8.86
CA ILE A 6 -14.13 3.27 9.14
C ILE A 6 -14.19 3.75 10.59
N SER A 7 -13.06 3.69 11.28
CA SER A 7 -12.94 4.30 12.62
C SER A 7 -11.86 5.38 12.59
N LYS A 8 -12.19 6.53 13.12
CA LYS A 8 -11.23 7.58 13.46
C LYS A 8 -10.93 7.48 14.96
N VAL A 9 -9.68 7.28 15.31
CA VAL A 9 -9.22 7.22 16.69
C VAL A 9 -8.50 8.52 17.03
N ASN A 10 -8.94 9.21 18.07
CA ASN A 10 -8.32 10.43 18.57
C ASN A 10 -8.12 10.30 20.09
N GLY A 11 -6.90 9.94 20.50
CA GLY A 11 -6.62 9.59 21.88
C GLY A 11 -7.46 8.38 22.32
N ARG A 12 -8.41 8.60 23.27
CA ARG A 12 -9.31 7.55 23.76
C ARG A 12 -10.67 7.51 23.06
N GLU A 13 -10.94 8.48 22.22
CA GLU A 13 -12.22 8.56 21.49
C GLU A 13 -12.14 7.81 20.18
N ILE A 14 -13.16 6.99 19.91
CA ILE A 14 -13.36 6.29 18.65
C ILE A 14 -14.63 6.86 18.02
N LYS A 15 -14.50 7.43 16.83
CA LYS A 15 -15.64 7.80 16.00
C LYS A 15 -15.74 6.84 14.82
N ASN A 16 -16.82 6.11 14.74
CA ASN A 16 -17.10 5.20 13.64
C ASN A 16 -17.89 5.91 12.55
N TYR A 17 -17.68 5.44 11.33
CA TYR A 17 -18.46 5.81 10.15
C TYR A 17 -18.88 4.54 9.45
N THR A 18 -20.18 4.39 9.29
CA THR A 18 -20.85 3.25 8.68
C THR A 18 -21.83 3.72 7.61
N ILE A 19 -22.58 2.81 7.02
CA ILE A 19 -23.69 3.17 6.11
C ILE A 19 -24.75 4.05 6.80
N GLU A 20 -24.90 3.97 8.12
CA GLU A 20 -25.82 4.82 8.89
C GLU A 20 -25.33 6.28 8.96
N ASP A 21 -24.02 6.50 8.81
CA ASP A 21 -23.39 7.81 8.80
C ASP A 21 -23.22 8.37 7.38
N GLY A 22 -23.70 7.66 6.36
CA GLY A 22 -23.62 8.06 4.96
C GLY A 22 -22.51 7.42 4.14
N LEU A 23 -21.74 6.48 4.70
CA LEU A 23 -20.81 5.65 3.92
C LEU A 23 -21.62 4.73 2.99
N THR A 24 -21.22 4.59 1.74
CA THR A 24 -21.96 3.78 0.76
C THR A 24 -21.82 2.28 1.00
N SER A 25 -20.71 1.85 1.58
CA SER A 25 -20.48 0.46 1.97
C SER A 25 -19.61 0.38 3.21
N ASN A 26 -19.95 -0.51 4.13
CA ASN A 26 -19.09 -0.79 5.28
C ASN A 26 -17.80 -1.53 4.91
N GLU A 27 -17.75 -2.17 3.76
CA GLU A 27 -16.56 -2.86 3.28
C GLU A 27 -15.60 -1.87 2.62
N VAL A 28 -14.60 -1.42 3.36
CA VAL A 28 -13.57 -0.46 2.91
C VAL A 28 -12.27 -1.20 2.65
N ARG A 29 -11.78 -1.14 1.41
CA ARG A 29 -10.60 -1.88 0.95
C ARG A 29 -9.31 -1.07 1.05
N ASN A 30 -9.37 0.19 0.60
CA ASN A 30 -8.21 1.05 0.60
C ASN A 30 -8.57 2.44 1.09
N ILE A 31 -7.60 3.11 1.70
CA ILE A 31 -7.72 4.49 2.16
C ILE A 31 -6.56 5.28 1.55
N PHE A 32 -6.88 6.47 1.07
CA PHE A 32 -5.90 7.42 0.56
C PHE A 32 -6.21 8.81 1.16
N HIS A 33 -5.17 9.60 1.41
CA HIS A 33 -5.28 10.96 1.91
C HIS A 33 -4.62 11.90 0.91
N ASP A 34 -5.37 12.87 0.39
CA ASP A 34 -4.87 13.86 -0.55
C ASP A 34 -4.24 15.08 0.18
N HIS A 35 -3.48 15.89 -0.56
CA HIS A 35 -2.80 17.07 0.01
C HIS A 35 -3.77 18.14 0.56
N LYS A 36 -5.05 18.09 0.21
CA LYS A 36 -6.11 18.99 0.70
C LYS A 36 -6.78 18.49 1.98
N GLY A 37 -6.32 17.37 2.52
CA GLY A 37 -6.88 16.80 3.73
C GLY A 37 -8.15 15.97 3.53
N LYS A 38 -8.51 15.60 2.29
CA LYS A 38 -9.64 14.72 2.04
C LYS A 38 -9.22 13.27 2.19
N HIS A 39 -10.10 12.48 2.77
CA HIS A 39 -9.91 11.03 2.87
C HIS A 39 -10.75 10.33 1.81
N TRP A 40 -10.11 9.47 1.05
CA TRP A 40 -10.68 8.70 -0.05
C TRP A 40 -10.75 7.23 0.34
N PHE A 41 -11.89 6.60 0.10
CA PHE A 41 -12.16 5.23 0.49
C PHE A 41 -12.63 4.42 -0.71
N SER A 42 -11.89 3.41 -1.11
CA SER A 42 -12.40 2.46 -2.11
C SER A 42 -13.27 1.40 -1.46
N LEU A 43 -14.42 1.09 -2.07
CA LEU A 43 -15.50 0.39 -1.42
C LEU A 43 -15.85 -0.94 -2.08
N GLY A 44 -16.25 -1.89 -1.24
CA GLY A 44 -16.87 -3.16 -1.63
C GLY A 44 -15.92 -4.20 -2.20
N ALA A 45 -16.34 -5.47 -2.13
CA ALA A 45 -15.73 -6.56 -2.87
C ALA A 45 -16.02 -6.44 -4.36
N TYR A 46 -15.31 -7.26 -5.18
CA TYR A 46 -15.57 -7.31 -6.63
C TYR A 46 -17.07 -7.55 -6.92
N PRO A 47 -17.69 -6.79 -7.84
CA PRO A 47 -17.13 -5.85 -8.80
C PRO A 47 -16.80 -4.45 -8.28
N GLY A 48 -16.94 -4.18 -6.96
CA GLY A 48 -16.71 -2.89 -6.33
C GLY A 48 -17.98 -2.03 -6.25
N LYS A 49 -17.92 -0.97 -5.44
CA LYS A 49 -19.02 -0.02 -5.24
C LYS A 49 -18.59 1.44 -5.44
N GLY A 50 -17.48 1.66 -6.15
CA GLY A 50 -16.93 2.99 -6.33
C GLY A 50 -16.09 3.45 -5.13
N LEU A 51 -16.15 4.73 -4.85
CA LEU A 51 -15.39 5.35 -3.76
C LEU A 51 -16.23 6.40 -3.04
N ASP A 52 -15.94 6.58 -1.76
CA ASP A 52 -16.43 7.69 -0.95
C ASP A 52 -15.29 8.65 -0.63
N ILE A 53 -15.58 9.94 -0.61
CA ILE A 53 -14.65 10.99 -0.20
C ILE A 53 -15.25 11.66 1.03
N LEU A 54 -14.51 11.65 2.14
CA LEU A 54 -14.91 12.36 3.35
C LEU A 54 -14.36 13.80 3.31
N VAL A 55 -15.27 14.76 3.29
CA VAL A 55 -14.99 16.19 3.31
C VAL A 55 -15.91 16.83 4.35
N ASP A 56 -15.35 17.60 5.29
CA ASP A 56 -16.10 18.33 6.32
C ASP A 56 -17.16 17.47 7.04
N SER A 57 -16.82 16.21 7.33
CA SER A 57 -17.70 15.21 7.97
C SER A 57 -18.87 14.73 7.11
N GLN A 58 -18.86 14.97 5.81
CA GLN A 58 -19.83 14.47 4.85
C GLN A 58 -19.16 13.55 3.83
N PHE A 59 -19.87 12.50 3.43
CA PHE A 59 -19.44 11.61 2.37
C PHE A 59 -19.96 12.08 1.01
N ILE A 60 -19.07 12.13 0.03
CA ILE A 60 -19.38 12.30 -1.38
C ILE A 60 -19.13 10.95 -2.04
N HIS A 61 -20.15 10.34 -2.60
CA HIS A 61 -20.04 9.08 -3.33
C HIS A 61 -19.78 9.32 -4.81
N LEU A 62 -18.87 8.54 -5.39
CA LEU A 62 -18.56 8.53 -6.82
C LEU A 62 -18.57 7.09 -7.34
N ASP A 63 -19.39 6.83 -8.34
CA ASP A 63 -19.55 5.53 -8.97
C ASP A 63 -19.55 5.61 -10.52
N GLU A 64 -19.99 4.56 -11.16
CA GLU A 64 -20.07 4.48 -12.63
C GLU A 64 -21.02 5.52 -13.23
N LYS A 65 -22.02 6.00 -12.48
CA LYS A 65 -22.95 7.04 -12.95
C LYS A 65 -22.31 8.41 -13.03
N ASP A 66 -21.26 8.63 -12.22
CA ASP A 66 -20.47 9.85 -12.22
C ASP A 66 -19.35 9.82 -13.27
N GLY A 67 -19.21 8.69 -13.98
CA GLY A 67 -18.22 8.51 -15.03
C GLY A 67 -17.00 7.66 -14.65
N LEU A 68 -17.00 7.02 -13.50
CA LEU A 68 -15.97 6.05 -13.13
C LEU A 68 -16.15 4.75 -13.93
N PRO A 69 -15.15 4.22 -14.64
CA PRO A 69 -15.35 3.08 -15.55
C PRO A 69 -15.46 1.72 -14.84
N SER A 70 -15.10 1.65 -13.57
CA SER A 70 -15.23 0.47 -12.70
C SER A 70 -15.21 0.89 -11.24
N GLY A 71 -16.08 0.30 -10.45
CA GLY A 71 -16.15 0.56 -9.00
C GLY A 71 -15.09 -0.19 -8.19
N PHE A 72 -14.30 -1.09 -8.78
CA PHE A 72 -13.29 -1.86 -8.05
C PHE A 72 -11.92 -1.20 -8.11
N ILE A 73 -11.70 -0.20 -7.24
CA ILE A 73 -10.47 0.60 -7.20
C ILE A 73 -9.39 -0.10 -6.35
N GLN A 74 -8.21 -0.28 -6.95
CA GLN A 74 -7.05 -0.93 -6.34
C GLN A 74 -5.94 0.07 -5.98
N GLY A 75 -5.64 1.02 -6.86
CA GLY A 75 -4.63 2.03 -6.68
C GLY A 75 -5.22 3.42 -6.60
N MET A 76 -4.71 4.25 -5.70
CA MET A 76 -5.04 5.67 -5.59
C MET A 76 -3.74 6.45 -5.40
N GLU A 77 -3.56 7.51 -6.18
CA GLU A 77 -2.37 8.35 -6.15
C GLU A 77 -2.72 9.77 -6.58
N GLU A 78 -2.06 10.77 -6.04
CA GLU A 78 -2.26 12.17 -6.40
C GLU A 78 -1.09 12.68 -7.23
N ASP A 79 -1.38 13.40 -8.33
CA ASP A 79 -0.36 14.08 -9.12
C ASP A 79 -0.04 15.47 -8.56
N ARG A 80 0.98 16.13 -9.12
CA ARG A 80 1.42 17.47 -8.69
C ARG A 80 0.37 18.57 -8.87
N ASP A 81 -0.59 18.35 -9.76
CA ASP A 81 -1.67 19.29 -10.04
C ASP A 81 -2.86 19.09 -9.10
N GLY A 82 -2.79 18.08 -8.22
CA GLY A 82 -3.83 17.71 -7.27
C GLY A 82 -4.96 16.91 -7.89
N ASN A 83 -4.73 16.27 -9.05
CA ASN A 83 -5.67 15.30 -9.59
C ASN A 83 -5.42 13.93 -8.96
N VAL A 84 -6.49 13.20 -8.68
CA VAL A 84 -6.41 11.86 -8.13
C VAL A 84 -6.53 10.82 -9.24
N TRP A 85 -5.54 9.94 -9.31
CA TRP A 85 -5.47 8.85 -10.28
C TRP A 85 -5.94 7.57 -9.62
N LEU A 86 -6.92 6.93 -10.22
CA LEU A 86 -7.64 5.77 -9.71
C LEU A 86 -7.42 4.59 -10.63
N GLY A 87 -6.56 3.67 -10.21
CA GLY A 87 -6.37 2.40 -10.91
C GLY A 87 -7.46 1.42 -10.54
N SER A 88 -8.13 0.83 -11.52
CA SER A 88 -9.24 -0.08 -11.31
C SER A 88 -9.05 -1.43 -11.98
N TRP A 89 -9.78 -2.42 -11.51
CA TRP A 89 -9.86 -3.73 -12.13
C TRP A 89 -10.92 -3.72 -13.25
N GLY A 90 -10.49 -4.02 -14.45
CA GLY A 90 -11.33 -4.04 -15.64
C GLY A 90 -11.62 -2.69 -16.28
N GLY A 91 -11.49 -1.57 -15.55
CA GLY A 91 -11.80 -0.23 -16.02
C GLY A 91 -10.60 0.58 -16.53
N GLY A 92 -9.38 0.10 -16.33
CA GLY A 92 -8.17 0.87 -16.61
C GLY A 92 -7.85 1.88 -15.52
N VAL A 93 -7.50 3.11 -15.90
CA VAL A 93 -7.18 4.19 -14.97
C VAL A 93 -8.03 5.42 -15.24
N SER A 94 -8.49 6.06 -14.16
CA SER A 94 -9.27 7.31 -14.19
C SER A 94 -8.48 8.43 -13.53
N LYS A 95 -8.40 9.58 -14.19
CA LYS A 95 -7.93 10.83 -13.60
C LYS A 95 -9.13 11.65 -13.18
N TYR A 96 -9.20 12.05 -11.92
CA TYR A 96 -10.24 12.92 -11.36
C TYR A 96 -9.65 14.29 -11.03
N ASP A 97 -10.17 15.35 -11.61
CA ASP A 97 -9.70 16.73 -11.45
C ASP A 97 -10.41 17.49 -10.32
N GLY A 98 -11.26 16.79 -9.57
CA GLY A 98 -12.12 17.39 -8.54
C GLY A 98 -13.55 17.65 -9.03
N LYS A 99 -13.85 17.42 -10.32
CA LYS A 99 -15.17 17.63 -10.93
C LYS A 99 -15.55 16.53 -11.89
N THR A 100 -14.62 16.11 -12.75
CA THR A 100 -14.87 15.18 -13.84
C THR A 100 -13.82 14.08 -13.92
N PHE A 101 -14.20 12.94 -14.47
CA PHE A 101 -13.30 11.85 -14.78
C PHE A 101 -12.79 11.93 -16.23
N THR A 102 -11.49 11.72 -16.40
CA THR A 102 -10.89 11.38 -17.70
C THR A 102 -10.39 9.95 -17.62
N ASN A 103 -10.93 9.07 -18.46
CA ASN A 103 -10.69 7.63 -18.38
C ASN A 103 -9.74 7.17 -19.47
N TYR A 104 -8.79 6.32 -19.10
CA TYR A 104 -7.82 5.73 -20.01
C TYR A 104 -7.89 4.20 -19.93
N SER A 105 -7.94 3.57 -21.09
CA SER A 105 -7.98 2.11 -21.28
C SER A 105 -7.01 1.68 -22.37
N VAL A 106 -7.06 0.43 -22.78
CA VAL A 106 -6.23 -0.09 -23.89
C VAL A 106 -6.46 0.68 -25.19
N GLN A 107 -7.66 1.24 -25.43
CA GLN A 107 -7.95 2.09 -26.60
C GLN A 107 -7.15 3.39 -26.61
N HIS A 108 -6.69 3.85 -25.46
CA HIS A 108 -5.90 5.05 -25.27
C HIS A 108 -4.40 4.75 -25.14
N GLY A 109 -4.00 3.46 -25.29
CA GLY A 109 -2.60 3.03 -25.23
C GLY A 109 -2.15 2.42 -23.91
N LEU A 110 -3.02 2.29 -22.90
CA LEU A 110 -2.71 1.55 -21.69
C LEU A 110 -2.48 0.07 -22.01
N VAL A 111 -1.49 -0.59 -21.38
CA VAL A 111 -1.14 -1.97 -21.74
C VAL A 111 -2.18 -3.00 -21.32
N HIS A 112 -2.93 -2.75 -20.23
CA HIS A 112 -4.00 -3.64 -19.73
C HIS A 112 -5.00 -2.86 -18.88
N THR A 113 -6.24 -3.35 -18.79
CA THR A 113 -7.31 -2.69 -18.01
C THR A 113 -7.33 -3.03 -16.52
N ASP A 114 -6.64 -4.09 -16.11
CA ASP A 114 -6.52 -4.42 -14.70
C ASP A 114 -5.30 -3.72 -14.11
N VAL A 115 -5.54 -2.59 -13.44
CA VAL A 115 -4.51 -1.75 -12.82
C VAL A 115 -4.45 -2.09 -11.33
N SER A 116 -3.34 -2.68 -10.90
CA SER A 116 -3.08 -3.11 -9.53
C SER A 116 -2.44 -2.04 -8.66
N SER A 117 -1.69 -1.14 -9.28
CA SER A 117 -0.91 -0.10 -8.57
C SER A 117 -0.80 1.17 -9.39
N THR A 118 -0.92 2.31 -8.72
CA THR A 118 -0.64 3.64 -9.26
C THR A 118 0.52 4.27 -8.50
N ASN A 119 1.38 5.00 -9.18
CA ASN A 119 2.47 5.75 -8.58
C ASN A 119 2.75 7.02 -9.38
N HIS A 120 2.93 8.14 -8.69
CA HIS A 120 3.37 9.40 -9.28
C HIS A 120 4.85 9.62 -8.93
N SER A 121 5.71 9.61 -9.94
CA SER A 121 7.15 9.78 -9.76
C SER A 121 7.57 11.26 -9.75
N ILE A 122 8.76 11.52 -9.19
CA ILE A 122 9.27 12.89 -9.04
C ILE A 122 9.50 13.63 -10.35
N ASP A 123 9.66 12.92 -11.46
CA ASP A 123 9.78 13.48 -12.81
C ASP A 123 8.42 13.82 -13.46
N GLY A 124 7.32 13.56 -12.74
CA GLY A 124 5.96 13.94 -13.14
C GLY A 124 5.21 12.88 -13.94
N TYR A 125 5.80 11.71 -14.16
CA TYR A 125 5.11 10.61 -14.81
C TYR A 125 4.13 9.91 -13.87
N ILE A 126 3.04 9.40 -14.45
CA ILE A 126 2.15 8.45 -13.78
C ILE A 126 2.53 7.04 -14.23
N TRP A 127 2.89 6.21 -13.28
CA TRP A 127 3.24 4.83 -13.50
C TRP A 127 2.13 3.90 -13.03
N LEU A 128 1.76 2.97 -13.89
CA LEU A 128 0.63 2.08 -13.68
C LEU A 128 1.12 0.63 -13.78
N GLY A 129 1.15 -0.04 -12.64
CA GLY A 129 1.33 -1.49 -12.59
C GLY A 129 0.04 -2.18 -13.00
N THR A 130 0.12 -3.05 -14.01
CA THR A 130 -1.04 -3.77 -14.53
C THR A 130 -0.80 -5.27 -14.59
N TRP A 131 -1.82 -6.03 -14.95
CA TRP A 131 -1.67 -7.46 -15.20
C TRP A 131 -1.14 -7.81 -16.60
N GLY A 132 -0.88 -6.81 -17.43
CA GLY A 132 -0.30 -6.98 -18.76
C GLY A 132 1.08 -6.32 -18.92
N GLY A 133 1.61 -5.72 -17.90
CA GLY A 133 2.88 -4.99 -17.90
C GLY A 133 2.81 -3.67 -17.13
N LEU A 134 3.83 -2.85 -17.32
CA LEU A 134 3.96 -1.53 -16.76
C LEU A 134 3.62 -0.49 -17.83
N SER A 135 2.79 0.50 -17.50
CA SER A 135 2.53 1.66 -18.35
C SER A 135 3.03 2.94 -17.68
N ARG A 136 3.72 3.78 -18.43
CA ARG A 136 4.12 5.14 -18.04
C ARG A 136 3.31 6.14 -18.85
N PHE A 137 2.65 7.08 -18.21
CA PHE A 137 1.92 8.17 -18.82
C PHE A 137 2.68 9.49 -18.65
N ASP A 138 2.89 10.23 -19.72
CA ASP A 138 3.64 11.50 -19.75
C ASP A 138 2.74 12.75 -19.77
N GLY A 139 1.42 12.56 -19.60
CA GLY A 139 0.41 13.61 -19.74
C GLY A 139 -0.28 13.59 -21.11
N THR A 140 0.28 12.92 -22.11
CA THR A 140 -0.23 12.87 -23.48
C THR A 140 -0.39 11.44 -24.01
N GLN A 141 0.57 10.58 -23.75
CA GLN A 141 0.61 9.21 -24.28
C GLN A 141 1.18 8.20 -23.28
N PHE A 142 0.89 6.93 -23.52
CA PHE A 142 1.44 5.83 -22.78
C PHE A 142 2.67 5.24 -23.45
N VAL A 143 3.68 4.91 -22.64
CA VAL A 143 4.78 4.04 -23.02
C VAL A 143 4.69 2.78 -22.17
N ASN A 144 4.73 1.61 -22.82
CA ASN A 144 4.49 0.33 -22.18
C ASN A 144 5.74 -0.52 -22.09
N PHE A 145 5.92 -1.17 -20.95
CA PHE A 145 7.02 -2.09 -20.67
C PHE A 145 6.44 -3.46 -20.31
N THR A 146 6.99 -4.50 -20.90
CA THR A 146 6.60 -5.90 -20.71
C THR A 146 7.86 -6.77 -20.54
N THR A 147 7.68 -8.06 -20.42
CA THR A 147 8.80 -9.02 -20.41
C THR A 147 9.72 -8.87 -21.63
N LYS A 148 9.22 -8.38 -22.76
CA LYS A 148 10.02 -8.06 -23.95
C LYS A 148 10.96 -6.86 -23.74
N HIS A 149 10.74 -6.07 -22.70
CA HIS A 149 11.49 -4.86 -22.38
C HIS A 149 12.30 -5.02 -21.08
N GLY A 150 12.41 -6.27 -20.58
CA GLY A 150 13.19 -6.57 -19.38
C GLY A 150 12.41 -6.69 -18.06
N LEU A 151 11.07 -6.64 -18.07
CA LEU A 151 10.31 -7.02 -16.87
C LEU A 151 10.44 -8.52 -16.61
N GLY A 152 10.54 -8.90 -15.35
CA GLY A 152 10.54 -10.30 -14.93
C GLY A 152 9.23 -11.02 -15.25
N ASP A 153 8.11 -10.33 -15.01
CA ASP A 153 6.76 -10.81 -15.29
C ASP A 153 5.87 -9.62 -15.65
N ASN A 154 4.83 -9.86 -16.46
CA ASN A 154 3.85 -8.84 -16.81
C ASN A 154 2.81 -8.59 -15.72
N MET A 155 2.61 -9.53 -14.79
CA MET A 155 1.66 -9.37 -13.68
C MET A 155 2.30 -8.56 -12.56
N ILE A 156 2.06 -7.26 -12.56
CA ILE A 156 2.65 -6.35 -11.57
C ILE A 156 1.78 -6.34 -10.31
N TYR A 157 2.42 -6.55 -9.17
CA TYR A 157 1.82 -6.45 -7.84
C TYR A 157 1.81 -5.00 -7.34
N LYS A 158 2.98 -4.35 -7.36
CA LYS A 158 3.14 -2.99 -6.85
C LYS A 158 4.27 -2.25 -7.56
N VAL A 159 4.08 -0.94 -7.68
CA VAL A 159 5.07 0.00 -8.20
C VAL A 159 5.24 1.12 -7.19
N ILE A 160 6.48 1.47 -6.87
CA ILE A 160 6.83 2.64 -6.07
C ILE A 160 8.01 3.36 -6.72
N SER A 161 8.17 4.64 -6.41
CA SER A 161 9.37 5.41 -6.80
C SER A 161 10.12 5.93 -5.58
N ASP A 162 11.43 6.08 -5.72
CA ASP A 162 12.23 6.81 -4.75
C ASP A 162 12.26 8.33 -5.06
N ARG A 163 12.97 9.08 -4.23
CA ARG A 163 13.14 10.53 -4.40
C ARG A 163 14.08 10.92 -5.53
N LEU A 164 14.77 9.97 -6.13
CA LEU A 164 15.67 10.18 -7.27
C LEU A 164 14.96 9.91 -8.60
N GLY A 165 13.75 9.35 -8.56
CA GLY A 165 12.95 8.98 -9.73
C GLY A 165 13.17 7.55 -10.20
N ASN A 166 13.95 6.75 -9.49
CA ASN A 166 14.07 5.32 -9.77
C ASN A 166 12.75 4.64 -9.42
N LEU A 167 12.33 3.72 -10.27
CA LEU A 167 11.09 2.99 -10.10
C LEU A 167 11.37 1.55 -9.69
N PHE A 168 10.65 1.08 -8.70
CA PHE A 168 10.77 -0.27 -8.17
C PHE A 168 9.47 -1.02 -8.40
N ILE A 169 9.57 -2.17 -9.05
CA ILE A 169 8.44 -2.92 -9.61
C ILE A 169 8.46 -4.32 -9.04
N ALA A 170 7.52 -4.64 -8.17
CA ALA A 170 7.30 -6.01 -7.71
C ALA A 170 6.31 -6.72 -8.61
N THR A 171 6.66 -7.90 -9.09
CA THR A 171 5.81 -8.75 -9.93
C THR A 171 5.23 -9.93 -9.12
N ILE A 172 4.14 -10.52 -9.58
CA ILE A 172 3.44 -11.56 -8.83
C ILE A 172 4.21 -12.89 -8.84
N LEU A 173 4.81 -13.25 -9.98
CA LEU A 173 5.38 -14.58 -10.18
C LEU A 173 6.90 -14.61 -10.21
N GLN A 174 7.55 -13.52 -10.61
CA GLN A 174 8.99 -13.52 -10.86
C GLN A 174 9.66 -12.23 -10.39
N GLY A 175 9.88 -12.14 -9.08
CA GLY A 175 10.85 -11.23 -8.53
C GLY A 175 10.52 -9.75 -8.63
N PHE A 176 11.54 -9.00 -8.91
CA PHE A 176 11.62 -7.57 -8.72
C PHE A 176 12.38 -6.94 -9.89
N SER A 177 11.94 -5.78 -10.35
CA SER A 177 12.61 -5.03 -11.41
C SER A 177 12.83 -3.58 -10.98
N ILE A 178 13.89 -2.97 -11.49
CA ILE A 178 14.20 -1.56 -11.29
C ILE A 178 14.23 -0.86 -12.66
N TYR A 179 13.65 0.34 -12.71
CA TYR A 179 13.78 1.24 -13.85
C TYR A 179 14.54 2.49 -13.40
N GLU A 180 15.70 2.76 -14.02
CA GLU A 180 16.59 3.89 -13.74
C GLU A 180 16.66 4.89 -14.91
N GLY A 181 15.54 5.10 -15.60
CA GLY A 181 15.46 6.05 -16.72
C GLY A 181 16.05 5.57 -18.05
N ALA A 182 17.03 4.70 -18.06
CA ALA A 182 17.67 4.18 -19.26
C ALA A 182 17.16 2.79 -19.70
N GLY A 183 16.52 2.06 -18.78
CA GLY A 183 16.02 0.70 -19.03
C GLY A 183 15.52 0.04 -17.76
N ILE A 184 15.03 -1.18 -17.93
CA ILE A 184 14.58 -2.01 -16.81
C ILE A 184 15.68 -3.05 -16.54
N GLU A 185 16.18 -3.07 -15.32
CA GLU A 185 17.01 -4.13 -14.78
C GLU A 185 16.13 -5.08 -13.96
N TRP A 186 16.30 -6.35 -14.21
CA TRP A 186 15.50 -7.39 -13.59
C TRP A 186 16.35 -8.25 -12.66
N PHE A 187 15.89 -8.47 -11.45
CA PHE A 187 16.52 -9.26 -10.43
C PHE A 187 15.81 -10.60 -10.26
N LEU A 188 16.56 -11.68 -10.45
CA LEU A 188 16.08 -13.05 -10.43
C LEU A 188 16.30 -13.74 -9.08
N ALA A 189 15.86 -14.98 -9.05
CA ALA A 189 16.14 -15.93 -8.00
C ALA A 189 17.64 -16.12 -7.72
N GLU A 190 18.46 -16.15 -8.76
CA GLU A 190 19.93 -16.26 -8.65
C GLU A 190 20.58 -15.00 -8.05
N ASP A 191 19.93 -13.85 -8.15
CA ASP A 191 20.34 -12.61 -7.48
C ASP A 191 19.85 -12.53 -6.02
N GLY A 192 19.25 -13.59 -5.52
CA GLY A 192 18.72 -13.65 -4.15
C GLY A 192 17.22 -13.32 -4.00
N PHE A 193 16.50 -13.08 -5.09
CA PHE A 193 15.05 -12.86 -5.09
C PHE A 193 14.27 -14.15 -5.35
N LEU A 194 14.51 -15.16 -4.56
CA LEU A 194 13.90 -16.51 -4.64
C LEU A 194 12.40 -16.57 -4.28
N ASP A 195 11.59 -15.53 -4.52
CA ASP A 195 10.39 -15.42 -3.73
C ASP A 195 9.08 -15.53 -4.46
N TYR A 196 8.28 -16.31 -3.82
CA TYR A 196 7.00 -16.82 -4.27
C TYR A 196 5.85 -15.83 -4.27
N GLN A 197 5.87 -14.76 -3.50
CA GLN A 197 4.81 -13.75 -3.49
C GLN A 197 5.29 -12.48 -2.76
N PRO A 198 5.39 -11.36 -3.45
CA PRO A 198 5.60 -10.09 -2.79
C PRO A 198 4.42 -9.79 -1.86
N SER A 199 4.72 -9.36 -0.66
CA SER A 199 3.71 -8.98 0.33
C SER A 199 3.74 -7.49 0.63
N SER A 200 4.94 -6.90 0.59
CA SER A 200 5.12 -5.47 0.85
C SER A 200 6.35 -4.92 0.12
N LEU A 201 6.22 -3.70 -0.38
CA LEU A 201 7.28 -2.93 -1.02
C LEU A 201 7.20 -1.50 -0.51
N SER A 202 8.32 -0.95 -0.05
CA SER A 202 8.38 0.40 0.47
C SER A 202 9.75 1.02 0.27
N CYS A 203 9.82 2.35 0.15
CA CYS A 203 11.06 3.10 0.07
C CYS A 203 11.26 3.85 1.40
N ASP A 204 12.46 3.80 1.97
CA ASP A 204 12.78 4.56 3.17
C ASP A 204 13.25 5.99 2.83
N TYR A 205 13.43 6.81 3.86
CA TYR A 205 13.83 8.20 3.72
C TYR A 205 15.29 8.39 3.26
N ASN A 206 16.08 7.32 3.27
CA ASN A 206 17.47 7.30 2.77
C ASN A 206 17.56 6.81 1.33
N GLY A 207 16.43 6.48 0.69
CA GLY A 207 16.35 5.95 -0.67
C GLY A 207 16.61 4.45 -0.78
N ASN A 208 16.68 3.72 0.34
CA ASN A 208 16.74 2.26 0.26
C ASN A 208 15.35 1.70 -0.01
N VAL A 209 15.30 0.62 -0.77
CA VAL A 209 14.06 -0.11 -1.03
C VAL A 209 13.99 -1.35 -0.16
N TRP A 210 12.87 -1.49 0.51
CA TRP A 210 12.57 -2.60 1.39
C TRP A 210 11.49 -3.47 0.76
N TYR A 211 11.80 -4.74 0.65
CA TYR A 211 10.96 -5.75 0.02
C TYR A 211 10.70 -6.89 1.00
N GLY A 212 9.43 -7.17 1.25
CA GLY A 212 8.95 -8.28 2.05
C GLY A 212 8.26 -9.32 1.18
N SER A 213 8.43 -10.58 1.51
CA SER A 213 7.80 -11.67 0.80
C SER A 213 7.43 -12.82 1.72
N ARG A 214 6.60 -13.72 1.23
CA ARG A 214 6.28 -14.96 1.92
C ARG A 214 7.37 -15.99 1.64
N GLY A 215 8.15 -16.31 2.68
CA GLY A 215 9.24 -17.30 2.65
C GLY A 215 10.64 -16.71 2.48
N GLY A 216 10.79 -15.54 1.86
CA GLY A 216 12.09 -14.95 1.57
C GLY A 216 12.65 -13.99 2.60
N GLY A 217 11.89 -13.67 3.62
CA GLY A 217 12.30 -12.72 4.64
C GLY A 217 12.15 -11.26 4.21
N LEU A 218 12.99 -10.42 4.80
CA LEU A 218 13.09 -8.99 4.53
C LEU A 218 14.33 -8.72 3.69
N ARG A 219 14.22 -7.91 2.66
CA ARG A 219 15.35 -7.47 1.84
C ARG A 219 15.46 -5.97 1.82
N ARG A 220 16.70 -5.49 1.82
CA ARG A 220 17.05 -4.10 1.60
C ARG A 220 17.92 -4.00 0.35
N LEU A 221 17.47 -3.26 -0.64
CA LEU A 221 18.27 -2.81 -1.75
C LEU A 221 18.73 -1.38 -1.49
N SER A 222 20.02 -1.13 -1.57
CA SER A 222 20.65 0.16 -1.38
C SER A 222 21.73 0.36 -2.46
N LYS A 223 22.35 1.54 -2.51
CA LYS A 223 23.53 1.80 -3.36
C LYS A 223 24.71 0.83 -3.11
N ASP A 224 24.77 0.23 -1.93
CA ASP A 224 25.82 -0.72 -1.54
C ASP A 224 25.46 -2.17 -1.91
N GLY A 225 24.32 -2.38 -2.57
CA GLY A 225 23.80 -3.65 -3.03
C GLY A 225 22.63 -4.20 -2.24
N LEU A 226 22.32 -5.47 -2.50
CA LEU A 226 21.21 -6.20 -1.89
C LEU A 226 21.66 -6.89 -0.60
N VAL A 227 20.89 -6.70 0.47
CA VAL A 227 21.06 -7.40 1.74
C VAL A 227 19.75 -8.13 2.07
N GLN A 228 19.85 -9.40 2.43
CA GLN A 228 18.73 -10.23 2.85
C GLN A 228 18.82 -10.52 4.34
N TYR A 229 17.67 -10.39 5.02
CA TYR A 229 17.47 -10.76 6.42
C TYR A 229 16.49 -11.92 6.49
N THR A 230 16.90 -12.98 7.17
CA THR A 230 16.09 -14.18 7.41
C THR A 230 16.13 -14.58 8.88
N THR A 231 15.56 -15.71 9.23
CA THR A 231 15.66 -16.26 10.59
C THR A 231 17.11 -16.51 11.02
N THR A 232 18.05 -16.69 10.08
CA THR A 232 19.48 -16.83 10.40
C THR A 232 20.14 -15.50 10.81
N GLN A 233 19.55 -14.37 10.47
CA GLN A 233 19.95 -13.03 10.89
C GLN A 233 19.04 -12.48 12.01
N GLY A 234 18.19 -13.32 12.58
CA GLY A 234 17.39 -12.97 13.78
C GLY A 234 15.93 -12.62 13.54
N LEU A 235 15.42 -12.72 12.30
CA LEU A 235 13.97 -12.59 12.10
C LEU A 235 13.22 -13.70 12.84
N LEU A 236 12.03 -13.40 13.35
CA LEU A 236 11.16 -14.40 13.98
C LEU A 236 10.63 -15.42 12.96
N GLN A 237 10.40 -14.97 11.72
CA GLN A 237 9.91 -15.76 10.61
C GLN A 237 10.30 -15.12 9.27
N ASN A 238 10.35 -15.92 8.19
CA ASN A 238 10.63 -15.41 6.85
C ASN A 238 9.39 -14.92 6.08
N ASN A 239 8.20 -15.04 6.64
CA ASN A 239 6.97 -14.51 6.05
C ASN A 239 6.71 -13.09 6.55
N ILE A 240 7.09 -12.11 5.75
CA ILE A 240 6.85 -10.68 6.02
C ILE A 240 5.51 -10.30 5.42
N ILE A 241 4.67 -9.56 6.14
CA ILE A 241 3.33 -9.14 5.69
C ILE A 241 3.31 -7.67 5.31
N HIS A 242 3.84 -6.80 6.18
CA HIS A 242 3.81 -5.36 5.96
C HIS A 242 5.13 -4.73 6.38
N ILE A 243 5.56 -3.68 5.67
CA ILE A 243 6.76 -2.89 5.95
C ILE A 243 6.36 -1.42 6.04
N HIS A 244 6.82 -0.75 7.09
CA HIS A 244 6.61 0.68 7.32
C HIS A 244 7.93 1.35 7.69
N PRO A 245 8.59 2.05 6.75
CA PRO A 245 9.73 2.91 7.04
C PRO A 245 9.27 4.15 7.82
N THR A 246 10.02 4.51 8.85
CA THR A 246 9.75 5.71 9.63
C THR A 246 10.66 6.86 9.23
N PRO A 247 10.28 8.13 9.46
CA PRO A 247 11.14 9.30 9.22
C PRO A 247 12.48 9.27 9.98
N SER A 248 12.52 8.58 11.13
CA SER A 248 13.76 8.40 11.92
C SER A 248 14.73 7.38 11.30
N GLY A 249 14.37 6.71 10.20
CA GLY A 249 15.18 5.68 9.57
C GLY A 249 14.95 4.26 10.11
N THR A 250 14.11 4.11 11.12
CA THR A 250 13.72 2.79 11.63
C THR A 250 12.74 2.13 10.65
N ILE A 251 12.89 0.84 10.43
CA ILE A 251 11.98 0.04 9.63
C ILE A 251 11.13 -0.82 10.56
N LEU A 252 9.83 -0.63 10.54
CA LEU A 252 8.88 -1.50 11.22
C LEU A 252 8.34 -2.52 10.23
N PHE A 253 8.20 -3.77 10.64
CA PHE A 253 7.62 -4.80 9.78
C PHE A 253 6.93 -5.90 10.58
N SER A 254 5.84 -6.41 10.02
CA SER A 254 5.04 -7.48 10.61
C SER A 254 5.27 -8.81 9.93
N TYR A 255 4.94 -9.87 10.64
CA TYR A 255 5.07 -11.25 10.19
C TYR A 255 3.70 -11.91 10.00
N GLU A 256 3.69 -13.08 9.36
CA GLU A 256 2.55 -14.01 9.41
C GLU A 256 2.49 -14.76 10.77
N LEU A 257 2.75 -14.01 11.85
CA LEU A 257 2.72 -14.38 13.25
C LEU A 257 2.16 -13.19 14.05
N PRO A 258 1.69 -13.40 15.29
CA PRO A 258 1.30 -12.31 16.18
C PRO A 258 2.54 -11.57 16.72
N ALA A 259 3.30 -10.97 15.81
CA ALA A 259 4.55 -10.28 16.11
C ALA A 259 4.88 -9.21 15.07
N PHE A 260 5.68 -8.24 15.48
CA PHE A 260 6.37 -7.30 14.58
C PHE A 260 7.79 -7.07 15.07
N SER A 261 8.62 -6.51 14.21
CA SER A 261 9.98 -6.09 14.55
C SER A 261 10.25 -4.67 14.13
N SER A 262 11.18 -4.04 14.84
CA SER A 262 11.83 -2.78 14.46
C SER A 262 13.29 -3.04 14.14
N PHE A 263 13.79 -2.43 13.08
CA PHE A 263 15.19 -2.47 12.67
C PHE A 263 15.72 -1.05 12.49
N ASP A 264 16.75 -0.67 13.23
CA ASP A 264 17.34 0.67 13.21
C ASP A 264 18.55 0.80 12.27
N GLY A 265 18.87 -0.26 11.53
CA GLY A 265 20.04 -0.37 10.65
C GLY A 265 21.13 -1.26 11.21
N GLU A 266 21.17 -1.48 12.51
CA GLU A 266 22.14 -2.33 13.21
C GLU A 266 21.43 -3.38 14.07
N ASN A 267 20.42 -2.97 14.84
CA ASN A 267 19.75 -3.81 15.83
C ASN A 267 18.35 -4.18 15.36
N LEU A 268 18.03 -5.45 15.53
CA LEU A 268 16.70 -6.00 15.32
C LEU A 268 16.03 -6.24 16.67
N THR A 269 14.94 -5.53 16.93
CA THR A 269 14.14 -5.70 18.15
C THR A 269 12.77 -6.26 17.78
N SER A 270 12.39 -7.39 18.40
CA SER A 270 11.14 -8.08 18.09
C SER A 270 10.15 -7.99 19.25
N TYR A 271 8.89 -7.81 18.92
CA TYR A 271 7.75 -7.71 19.83
C TYR A 271 6.73 -8.78 19.48
N SER A 272 6.31 -9.54 20.47
CA SER A 272 5.37 -10.66 20.32
C SER A 272 4.38 -10.72 21.49
N THR A 273 3.63 -11.78 21.58
CA THR A 273 2.74 -12.05 22.72
C THR A 273 3.48 -12.11 24.06
N ALA A 274 4.76 -12.44 24.06
CA ALA A 274 5.59 -12.40 25.27
C ALA A 274 5.78 -10.98 25.84
N GLN A 275 5.67 -9.97 25.00
CA GLN A 275 5.69 -8.54 25.39
C GLN A 275 4.28 -7.93 25.52
N GLY A 276 3.25 -8.78 25.57
CA GLY A 276 1.86 -8.34 25.83
C GLY A 276 1.05 -8.02 24.59
N LEU A 277 1.50 -8.35 23.37
CA LEU A 277 0.66 -8.25 22.19
C LEU A 277 -0.48 -9.27 22.26
N THR A 278 -1.71 -8.79 22.09
CA THR A 278 -2.93 -9.62 22.21
C THR A 278 -3.49 -10.09 20.87
N HIS A 279 -2.80 -9.77 19.76
CA HIS A 279 -3.29 -9.99 18.40
C HIS A 279 -2.88 -11.35 17.84
N THR A 280 -3.68 -11.85 16.88
CA THR A 280 -3.39 -13.10 16.15
C THR A 280 -2.47 -12.84 14.95
N PHE A 281 -2.77 -11.83 14.12
CA PHE A 281 -1.98 -11.44 12.94
C PHE A 281 -2.00 -9.93 12.76
N ILE A 282 -0.88 -9.34 12.39
CA ILE A 282 -0.76 -7.90 12.15
C ILE A 282 -0.81 -7.66 10.65
N ASN A 283 -1.91 -7.07 10.18
CA ASN A 283 -2.14 -6.79 8.76
C ASN A 283 -1.47 -5.50 8.29
N CYS A 284 -1.38 -4.52 9.18
CA CYS A 284 -0.77 -3.23 8.88
C CYS A 284 -0.10 -2.65 10.12
N ILE A 285 0.94 -1.87 9.90
CA ILE A 285 1.72 -1.20 10.92
C ILE A 285 1.98 0.24 10.47
N LEU A 286 1.88 1.17 11.40
CA LEU A 286 2.11 2.60 11.21
C LEU A 286 2.82 3.15 12.43
N LYS A 287 3.76 4.06 12.27
CA LYS A 287 4.28 4.92 13.32
C LYS A 287 3.81 6.34 13.06
N ASP A 288 3.08 6.93 14.01
CA ASP A 288 2.52 8.26 13.87
C ASP A 288 3.54 9.36 14.22
N THR A 289 3.13 10.61 14.03
CA THR A 289 3.96 11.80 14.31
C THR A 289 4.23 11.99 15.81
N GLU A 290 3.48 11.34 16.70
CA GLU A 290 3.73 11.30 18.16
C GLU A 290 4.62 10.12 18.58
N GLU A 291 5.26 9.44 17.62
CA GLU A 291 6.14 8.28 17.81
C GLU A 291 5.44 7.01 18.32
N ARG A 292 4.10 6.97 18.34
CA ARG A 292 3.33 5.79 18.72
C ARG A 292 3.27 4.80 17.56
N VAL A 293 3.34 3.50 17.86
CA VAL A 293 3.19 2.44 16.88
C VAL A 293 1.77 1.90 16.91
N TRP A 294 1.12 1.93 15.76
CA TRP A 294 -0.23 1.44 15.56
C TRP A 294 -0.21 0.12 14.78
N LEU A 295 -0.83 -0.90 15.34
CA LEU A 295 -0.90 -2.26 14.78
C LEU A 295 -2.34 -2.61 14.49
N GLY A 296 -2.69 -2.73 13.21
CA GLY A 296 -3.99 -3.24 12.79
C GLY A 296 -3.96 -4.76 12.58
N SER A 297 -4.97 -5.46 13.09
CA SER A 297 -5.01 -6.92 13.10
C SER A 297 -6.42 -7.46 12.86
N TYR A 298 -6.58 -8.79 12.86
CA TYR A 298 -7.90 -9.44 12.89
C TYR A 298 -8.62 -9.36 14.25
N SER A 299 -7.96 -8.80 15.28
CA SER A 299 -8.52 -8.71 16.64
C SER A 299 -8.73 -7.27 17.12
N GLY A 300 -8.50 -6.29 16.25
CA GLY A 300 -8.60 -4.86 16.56
C GLY A 300 -7.35 -4.08 16.18
N ILE A 301 -7.22 -2.90 16.79
CA ILE A 301 -6.05 -2.03 16.64
C ILE A 301 -5.36 -1.84 17.97
N THR A 302 -4.05 -1.96 18.00
CA THR A 302 -3.24 -1.65 19.19
C THR A 302 -2.38 -0.42 18.95
N CYS A 303 -2.40 0.47 19.93
CA CYS A 303 -1.48 1.59 20.06
C CYS A 303 -0.42 1.23 21.10
N LEU A 304 0.83 1.30 20.69
CA LEU A 304 2.00 1.17 21.56
C LEU A 304 2.65 2.53 21.69
N ASP A 305 2.72 3.05 22.88
CA ASP A 305 3.55 4.19 23.23
C ASP A 305 4.68 3.77 24.18
N SER A 306 5.54 4.70 24.60
CA SER A 306 6.68 4.41 25.50
C SER A 306 6.26 3.89 26.88
N LEU A 307 5.01 4.05 27.27
CA LEU A 307 4.49 3.79 28.62
C LEU A 307 3.37 2.75 28.65
N SER A 308 2.69 2.51 27.55
CA SER A 308 1.46 1.72 27.50
C SER A 308 1.26 0.95 26.20
N CYS A 309 0.52 -0.15 26.34
CA CYS A 309 -0.04 -0.91 25.22
C CYS A 309 -1.56 -0.86 25.37
N THR A 310 -2.23 -0.11 24.48
CA THR A 310 -3.68 0.04 24.51
C THR A 310 -4.28 -0.63 23.29
N THR A 311 -5.17 -1.58 23.52
CA THR A 311 -5.88 -2.28 22.44
C THR A 311 -7.33 -1.80 22.37
N TYR A 312 -7.78 -1.49 21.16
CA TYR A 312 -9.16 -1.19 20.82
C TYR A 312 -9.71 -2.35 19.99
N SER A 313 -10.78 -2.95 20.46
CA SER A 313 -11.50 -4.04 19.79
C SER A 313 -12.97 -3.67 19.64
N TYR A 314 -13.80 -4.60 19.20
CA TYR A 314 -15.24 -4.45 19.18
C TYR A 314 -15.78 -4.06 20.57
N ALA A 315 -15.24 -4.63 21.65
CA ALA A 315 -15.65 -4.32 23.02
C ALA A 315 -15.31 -2.89 23.46
N GLN A 316 -14.32 -2.26 22.84
CA GLN A 316 -13.95 -0.85 23.07
C GLN A 316 -14.56 0.11 22.03
N GLY A 317 -15.45 -0.39 21.16
CA GLY A 317 -16.21 0.45 20.26
C GLY A 317 -15.76 0.47 18.80
N LEU A 318 -14.87 -0.40 18.35
CA LEU A 318 -14.64 -0.59 16.91
C LEU A 318 -15.87 -1.27 16.29
N PRO A 319 -16.23 -0.96 15.03
CA PRO A 319 -17.37 -1.57 14.35
C PRO A 319 -17.10 -3.02 13.94
N ASP A 320 -15.83 -3.44 13.89
CA ASP A 320 -15.36 -4.77 13.59
C ASP A 320 -13.99 -5.01 14.25
N SER A 321 -13.66 -6.27 14.49
CA SER A 321 -12.34 -6.66 15.00
C SER A 321 -11.27 -6.65 13.91
N THR A 322 -11.63 -6.79 12.64
CA THR A 322 -10.65 -6.87 11.53
C THR A 322 -10.25 -5.49 11.05
N VAL A 323 -9.02 -5.08 11.35
CA VAL A 323 -8.44 -3.84 10.83
C VAL A 323 -7.57 -4.16 9.63
N THR A 324 -7.90 -3.59 8.47
CA THR A 324 -7.22 -3.86 7.19
C THR A 324 -6.18 -2.83 6.83
N LYS A 325 -6.39 -1.56 7.21
CA LYS A 325 -5.46 -0.47 6.94
C LYS A 325 -5.56 0.62 8.01
N VAL A 326 -4.42 1.20 8.33
CA VAL A 326 -4.26 2.37 9.22
C VAL A 326 -3.55 3.46 8.46
N ILE A 327 -4.01 4.70 8.60
CA ILE A 327 -3.34 5.93 8.12
C ILE A 327 -3.40 6.97 9.23
N GLU A 328 -2.50 7.94 9.20
CA GLU A 328 -2.49 9.13 10.04
C GLU A 328 -3.20 10.31 9.35
#